data_bc3fa321617ec8a555286b69e457c4d3
#
_entry.id   bc3fa321617ec8a555286b69e457c4d3
#
_cell.length_a   1.000
_cell.length_b   1.000
_cell.length_c   1.000
_cell.angle_alpha   90.00
_cell.angle_beta   90.00
_cell.angle_gamma   90.00
#
_symmetry.space_group_name_H-M   'P 1'
#
loop_
_entity.id
_entity.type
_entity.pdbx_description
1 polymer ?
#
loop_
_entity_poly.entity_id
_entity_poly.type
_entity_poly.pdbx_seq_one_letter_code
_entity_poly.pdbx_strand_id
1 'polypeptide(L)'
;MVKFKFSLALLASILLLPLTTAEIQVTANEESNILFVDSGDKVIFRAFGTENSSSILWDFGRNISGPDTRYSNLTEVEYTVHASGRYNITLTVNYEDNDPVVKEIILIVSFEETFKEEGVHSEALFFAIAGTEIIMSLGLGYWTSLIRKEKVYL
;
A
#
# COMPACT_ATOMS: atom_id res chain seq x y z
N MET A 1 -60.11 2.82 -28.59
CA MET A 1 -59.72 1.72 -27.69
C MET A 1 -58.24 1.33 -27.86
N VAL A 2 -57.32 2.26 -27.98
CA VAL A 2 -55.86 1.97 -28.20
C VAL A 2 -54.98 2.47 -27.08
N LYS A 3 -55.45 3.25 -26.11
CA LYS A 3 -54.65 3.89 -25.09
C LYS A 3 -54.24 2.97 -23.90
N PHE A 4 -54.84 1.79 -23.76
CA PHE A 4 -54.57 0.92 -22.59
C PHE A 4 -53.42 -0.10 -22.79
N LYS A 5 -53.04 -0.37 -24.04
CA LYS A 5 -52.01 -1.38 -24.35
C LYS A 5 -50.58 -0.86 -24.13
N PHE A 6 -50.36 0.45 -24.20
CA PHE A 6 -49.04 1.06 -23.99
C PHE A 6 -48.64 1.11 -22.51
N SER A 7 -49.60 1.24 -21.61
CA SER A 7 -49.33 1.33 -20.17
C SER A 7 -48.91 -0.01 -19.58
N LEU A 8 -49.43 -1.14 -20.10
CA LEU A 8 -49.09 -2.47 -19.60
C LEU A 8 -47.70 -2.94 -20.04
N ALA A 9 -47.27 -2.56 -21.27
CA ALA A 9 -45.94 -2.87 -21.77
C ALA A 9 -44.85 -2.08 -21.06
N LEU A 10 -45.13 -0.83 -20.68
CA LEU A 10 -44.20 0.00 -19.91
C LEU A 10 -44.03 -0.53 -18.45
N LEU A 11 -45.15 -0.99 -17.88
CA LEU A 11 -45.10 -1.58 -16.50
C LEU A 11 -44.34 -2.91 -16.48
N ALA A 12 -44.45 -3.73 -17.52
CA ALA A 12 -43.75 -5.00 -17.65
C ALA A 12 -42.25 -4.81 -17.87
N SER A 13 -41.84 -3.75 -18.60
CA SER A 13 -40.40 -3.46 -18.80
C SER A 13 -39.71 -2.92 -17.55
N ILE A 14 -40.42 -2.28 -16.60
CA ILE A 14 -39.89 -1.82 -15.35
C ILE A 14 -39.69 -3.02 -14.37
N LEU A 15 -40.51 -4.07 -14.49
CA LEU A 15 -40.40 -5.26 -13.64
C LEU A 15 -39.27 -6.21 -14.08
N LEU A 16 -38.66 -5.99 -15.24
CA LEU A 16 -37.57 -6.80 -15.79
C LEU A 16 -36.18 -6.17 -15.62
N LEU A 17 -36.08 -5.09 -14.82
CA LEU A 17 -34.76 -4.60 -14.42
C LEU A 17 -34.08 -5.69 -13.60
N PRO A 18 -32.90 -6.20 -14.02
CA PRO A 18 -32.17 -7.16 -13.21
C PRO A 18 -31.92 -6.51 -11.86
N LEU A 19 -32.30 -7.19 -10.77
CA LEU A 19 -31.80 -6.85 -9.45
C LEU A 19 -30.28 -7.06 -9.53
N THR A 20 -29.54 -5.99 -9.77
CA THR A 20 -28.09 -6.02 -9.63
C THR A 20 -27.82 -6.19 -8.12
N THR A 21 -27.48 -7.40 -7.73
CA THR A 21 -26.90 -7.61 -6.41
C THR A 21 -25.64 -6.78 -6.35
N ALA A 22 -25.56 -5.87 -5.38
CA ALA A 22 -24.35 -5.06 -5.19
C ALA A 22 -23.16 -6.01 -5.00
N GLU A 23 -22.14 -5.87 -5.83
CA GLU A 23 -20.92 -6.66 -5.70
C GLU A 23 -20.22 -6.28 -4.40
N ILE A 24 -19.80 -7.26 -3.60
CA ILE A 24 -19.04 -7.01 -2.38
C ILE A 24 -17.68 -6.44 -2.76
N GLN A 25 -17.39 -5.28 -2.25
CA GLN A 25 -16.11 -4.61 -2.38
C GLN A 25 -15.48 -4.41 -1.01
N VAL A 26 -14.15 -4.53 -0.98
CA VAL A 26 -13.33 -4.33 0.22
C VAL A 26 -12.25 -3.32 -0.10
N THR A 27 -12.05 -2.38 0.80
CA THR A 27 -10.96 -1.40 0.69
C THR A 27 -10.19 -1.29 2.01
N ALA A 28 -8.91 -0.94 1.89
CA ALA A 28 -8.06 -0.53 2.99
C ALA A 28 -7.47 0.84 2.64
N ASN A 29 -7.78 1.88 3.42
CA ASN A 29 -7.45 3.27 3.11
C ASN A 29 -7.82 3.65 1.65
N GLU A 30 -9.01 3.19 1.18
CA GLU A 30 -9.55 3.38 -0.18
C GLU A 30 -8.89 2.52 -1.28
N GLU A 31 -7.82 1.79 -1.00
CA GLU A 31 -7.20 0.83 -1.93
C GLU A 31 -7.88 -0.54 -1.85
N SER A 32 -8.07 -1.20 -3.01
CA SER A 32 -8.90 -2.42 -3.09
C SER A 32 -8.13 -3.74 -3.18
N ASN A 33 -6.82 -3.73 -3.43
CA ASN A 33 -6.06 -4.97 -3.65
C ASN A 33 -4.83 -5.09 -2.76
N ILE A 34 -3.91 -4.14 -2.86
CA ILE A 34 -2.65 -4.13 -2.13
C ILE A 34 -2.47 -2.74 -1.54
N LEU A 35 -2.20 -2.67 -0.26
CA LEU A 35 -1.88 -1.44 0.45
C LEU A 35 -0.47 -1.54 1.04
N PHE A 36 0.33 -0.50 0.85
CA PHE A 36 1.64 -0.31 1.47
C PHE A 36 1.51 0.70 2.61
N VAL A 37 1.99 0.33 3.79
CA VAL A 37 1.94 1.17 5.00
C VAL A 37 3.23 1.00 5.81
N ASP A 38 3.49 1.94 6.69
CA ASP A 38 4.58 1.85 7.64
C ASP A 38 4.12 1.26 8.98
N SER A 39 5.06 0.68 9.72
CA SER A 39 4.77 0.15 11.05
C SER A 39 4.36 1.29 11.99
N GLY A 40 3.22 1.14 12.62
CA GLY A 40 2.60 2.17 13.46
C GLY A 40 1.46 2.92 12.78
N ASP A 41 1.31 2.77 11.46
CA ASP A 41 0.23 3.39 10.73
C ASP A 41 -1.13 2.78 11.09
N LYS A 42 -2.13 3.65 10.99
CA LYS A 42 -3.52 3.33 11.18
C LYS A 42 -4.16 3.04 9.82
N VAL A 43 -4.76 1.86 9.67
CA VAL A 43 -5.44 1.43 8.46
C VAL A 43 -6.92 1.28 8.73
N ILE A 44 -7.75 1.85 7.85
CA ILE A 44 -9.21 1.74 7.91
C ILE A 44 -9.66 0.78 6.82
N PHE A 45 -10.19 -0.36 7.23
CA PHE A 45 -10.78 -1.37 6.36
C PHE A 45 -12.28 -1.14 6.24
N ARG A 46 -12.82 -1.14 5.01
CA ARG A 46 -14.24 -0.96 4.74
C ARG A 46 -14.78 -2.04 3.82
N ALA A 47 -16.00 -2.50 4.14
CA ALA A 47 -16.77 -3.43 3.33
C ALA A 47 -18.02 -2.74 2.77
N PHE A 48 -18.26 -2.90 1.47
CA PHE A 48 -19.41 -2.35 0.77
C PHE A 48 -20.22 -3.50 0.14
N GLY A 49 -21.51 -3.28 -0.09
CA GLY A 49 -22.40 -4.27 -0.70
C GLY A 49 -22.79 -5.41 0.24
N THR A 50 -22.73 -5.18 1.56
CA THR A 50 -23.00 -6.19 2.59
C THR A 50 -24.39 -6.09 3.21
N GLU A 51 -25.30 -5.31 2.66
CA GLU A 51 -26.58 -4.92 3.28
C GLU A 51 -27.52 -6.09 3.56
N ASN A 52 -27.41 -7.20 2.80
CA ASN A 52 -28.23 -8.39 2.95
C ASN A 52 -27.47 -9.57 3.56
N SER A 53 -26.32 -9.32 4.19
CA SER A 53 -25.56 -10.38 4.84
C SER A 53 -26.13 -10.78 6.19
N SER A 54 -26.05 -12.06 6.53
CA SER A 54 -26.39 -12.57 7.86
C SER A 54 -25.25 -12.32 8.85
N SER A 55 -24.00 -12.32 8.40
CA SER A 55 -22.84 -11.97 9.21
C SER A 55 -21.65 -11.54 8.36
N ILE A 56 -20.79 -10.71 8.96
CA ILE A 56 -19.53 -10.24 8.38
C ILE A 56 -18.41 -10.63 9.35
N LEU A 57 -17.33 -11.21 8.82
CA LEU A 57 -16.17 -11.59 9.60
C LEU A 57 -14.88 -11.08 8.91
N TRP A 58 -14.15 -10.24 9.63
CA TRP A 58 -12.80 -9.87 9.29
C TRP A 58 -11.78 -10.78 9.98
N ASP A 59 -10.80 -11.30 9.25
CA ASP A 59 -9.68 -12.07 9.79
C ASP A 59 -8.37 -11.43 9.33
N PHE A 60 -7.62 -10.91 10.28
CA PHE A 60 -6.31 -10.25 10.06
C PHE A 60 -5.13 -11.23 10.11
N GLY A 61 -5.41 -12.52 10.42
CA GLY A 61 -4.37 -13.54 10.52
C GLY A 61 -3.56 -13.47 11.83
N ARG A 62 -2.90 -14.56 12.16
CA ARG A 62 -2.23 -14.73 13.47
C ARG A 62 -0.93 -13.95 13.65
N ASN A 63 -0.35 -13.41 12.58
CA ASN A 63 0.97 -12.78 12.60
C ASN A 63 0.93 -11.26 12.74
N ILE A 64 -0.24 -10.65 12.63
CA ILE A 64 -0.45 -9.25 12.96
C ILE A 64 -0.45 -9.16 14.49
N SER A 65 0.51 -8.48 15.07
CA SER A 65 0.74 -8.41 16.51
C SER A 65 -0.48 -7.89 17.27
N GLY A 66 -1.19 -8.80 17.94
CA GLY A 66 -2.32 -8.49 18.81
C GLY A 66 -3.06 -9.76 19.24
N PRO A 67 -3.70 -9.75 20.41
CA PRO A 67 -4.41 -10.92 20.93
C PRO A 67 -5.69 -11.24 20.17
N ASP A 68 -6.27 -10.28 19.47
CA ASP A 68 -7.53 -10.46 18.76
C ASP A 68 -7.41 -9.96 17.31
N THR A 69 -7.45 -10.91 16.40
CA THR A 69 -7.26 -10.68 14.97
C THR A 69 -8.55 -10.85 14.18
N ARG A 70 -9.69 -10.97 14.87
CA ARG A 70 -11.01 -11.21 14.28
C ARG A 70 -12.03 -10.20 14.77
N TYR A 71 -12.75 -9.61 13.83
CA TYR A 71 -13.83 -8.67 14.08
C TYR A 71 -15.10 -9.14 13.39
N SER A 72 -16.23 -9.15 14.10
CA SER A 72 -17.50 -9.64 13.60
C SER A 72 -18.51 -8.52 13.47
N ASN A 73 -19.34 -8.58 12.43
CA ASN A 73 -20.48 -7.69 12.17
C ASN A 73 -20.14 -6.20 12.10
N LEU A 74 -18.93 -5.89 11.67
CA LEU A 74 -18.47 -4.52 11.41
C LEU A 74 -18.24 -4.33 9.91
N THR A 75 -18.82 -3.29 9.34
CA THR A 75 -18.56 -2.86 7.96
C THR A 75 -17.31 -2.00 7.86
N GLU A 76 -16.85 -1.45 8.97
CA GLU A 76 -15.62 -0.67 9.08
C GLU A 76 -14.82 -1.13 10.30
N VAL A 77 -13.53 -1.36 10.10
CA VAL A 77 -12.57 -1.73 11.15
C VAL A 77 -11.33 -0.88 11.02
N GLU A 78 -10.95 -0.24 12.12
CA GLU A 78 -9.70 0.49 12.23
C GLU A 78 -8.66 -0.39 12.91
N TYR A 79 -7.48 -0.51 12.30
CA TYR A 79 -6.41 -1.35 12.80
C TYR A 79 -5.06 -0.64 12.72
N THR A 80 -4.28 -0.66 13.81
CA THR A 80 -2.91 -0.17 13.83
C THR A 80 -1.95 -1.34 13.68
N VAL A 81 -1.10 -1.30 12.67
CA VAL A 81 -0.16 -2.38 12.36
C VAL A 81 1.17 -2.12 13.02
N HIS A 82 1.66 -3.06 13.83
CA HIS A 82 2.90 -2.88 14.61
C HIS A 82 4.08 -3.70 14.11
N ALA A 83 3.85 -4.71 13.29
CA ALA A 83 4.92 -5.57 12.81
C ALA A 83 5.07 -5.45 11.29
N SER A 84 6.30 -5.37 10.82
CA SER A 84 6.58 -5.42 9.37
C SER A 84 6.31 -6.81 8.83
N GLY A 85 5.90 -6.86 7.58
CA GLY A 85 5.63 -8.11 6.88
C GLY A 85 4.55 -7.98 5.83
N ARG A 86 4.20 -9.12 5.24
CA ARG A 86 3.06 -9.24 4.32
C ARG A 86 1.93 -9.97 5.04
N TYR A 87 0.77 -9.36 5.04
CA TYR A 87 -0.44 -9.89 5.67
C TYR A 87 -1.55 -10.02 4.64
N ASN A 88 -2.26 -11.14 4.72
CA ASN A 88 -3.46 -11.36 3.94
C ASN A 88 -4.65 -11.13 4.87
N ILE A 89 -5.37 -10.05 4.64
CA ILE A 89 -6.57 -9.68 5.40
C ILE A 89 -7.77 -10.23 4.65
N THR A 90 -8.57 -11.03 5.32
CA THR A 90 -9.72 -11.70 4.71
C THR A 90 -11.02 -11.14 5.26
N LEU A 91 -11.95 -10.81 4.36
CA LEU A 91 -13.35 -10.55 4.69
C LEU A 91 -14.19 -11.73 4.25
N THR A 92 -14.92 -12.33 5.16
CA THR A 92 -15.95 -13.34 4.87
C THR A 92 -17.32 -12.75 5.14
N VAL A 93 -18.18 -12.76 4.12
CA VAL A 93 -19.57 -12.30 4.20
C VAL A 93 -20.48 -13.49 4.01
N ASN A 94 -21.26 -13.81 5.03
CA ASN A 94 -22.20 -14.92 5.01
C ASN A 94 -23.61 -14.43 4.69
N TYR A 95 -24.37 -15.28 4.00
CA TYR A 95 -25.78 -15.08 3.67
C TYR A 95 -26.59 -16.28 4.18
N GLU A 96 -27.89 -16.08 4.41
CA GLU A 96 -28.77 -17.18 4.89
C GLU A 96 -28.97 -18.26 3.82
N ASP A 97 -29.16 -17.83 2.55
CA ASP A 97 -29.57 -18.72 1.45
C ASP A 97 -28.50 -18.87 0.36
N ASN A 98 -27.30 -18.30 0.54
CA ASN A 98 -26.23 -18.32 -0.46
C ASN A 98 -24.89 -18.73 0.15
N ASP A 99 -23.99 -19.20 -0.70
CA ASP A 99 -22.62 -19.48 -0.31
C ASP A 99 -21.92 -18.21 0.20
N PRO A 100 -21.02 -18.33 1.19
CA PRO A 100 -20.27 -17.21 1.71
C PRO A 100 -19.35 -16.60 0.62
N VAL A 101 -19.29 -15.28 0.59
CA VAL A 101 -18.36 -14.55 -0.28
C VAL A 101 -17.12 -14.19 0.51
N VAL A 102 -15.95 -14.55 -0.04
CA VAL A 102 -14.66 -14.24 0.56
C VAL A 102 -13.92 -13.24 -0.32
N LYS A 103 -13.45 -12.17 0.28
CA LYS A 103 -12.58 -11.15 -0.35
C LYS A 103 -11.29 -11.03 0.44
N GLU A 104 -10.21 -10.67 -0.23
CA GLU A 104 -8.88 -10.58 0.35
C GLU A 104 -8.22 -9.25 -0.02
N ILE A 105 -7.53 -8.66 0.94
CA ILE A 105 -6.64 -7.52 0.74
C ILE A 105 -5.25 -7.89 1.25
N ILE A 106 -4.23 -7.55 0.48
CA ILE A 106 -2.85 -7.73 0.85
C ILE A 106 -2.32 -6.44 1.48
N LEU A 107 -1.87 -6.53 2.72
CA LEU A 107 -1.20 -5.45 3.42
C LEU A 107 0.30 -5.72 3.46
N ILE A 108 1.09 -4.78 2.98
CA ILE A 108 2.55 -4.83 3.03
C ILE A 108 3.01 -3.73 3.99
N VAL A 109 3.59 -4.15 5.10
CA VAL A 109 4.06 -3.26 6.15
C VAL A 109 5.57 -3.19 6.13
N SER A 110 6.11 -2.00 5.90
CA SER A 110 7.52 -1.71 6.04
C SER A 110 7.83 -1.21 7.46
N PHE A 111 9.09 -1.38 7.90
CA PHE A 111 9.56 -0.53 8.97
C PHE A 111 9.78 0.87 8.39
N GLU A 112 9.32 1.88 9.07
CA GLU A 112 9.95 3.17 8.94
C GLU A 112 11.41 2.96 9.40
N GLU A 113 12.30 2.62 8.47
CA GLU A 113 13.69 2.91 8.68
C GLU A 113 13.75 4.43 8.81
N THR A 114 13.59 4.91 10.04
CA THR A 114 14.19 6.18 10.41
C THR A 114 15.70 5.96 10.25
N PHE A 115 16.17 5.95 9.01
CA PHE A 115 17.47 6.51 8.73
C PHE A 115 17.35 7.95 9.25
N LYS A 116 17.57 8.14 10.56
CA LYS A 116 18.31 9.34 10.93
C LYS A 116 19.52 9.26 10.01
N GLU A 117 19.44 9.97 8.90
CA GLU A 117 20.61 10.57 8.33
C GLU A 117 21.26 11.36 9.51
N GLU A 118 21.96 10.64 10.38
CA GLU A 118 23.12 11.21 11.02
C GLU A 118 23.99 11.56 9.81
N GLY A 119 23.64 12.74 9.30
CA GLY A 119 24.21 13.27 8.09
C GLY A 119 25.71 13.27 8.25
N VAL A 120 26.34 12.27 7.67
CA VAL A 120 27.58 12.60 6.95
C VAL A 120 27.06 13.58 5.91
N HIS A 121 27.13 14.88 6.28
CA HIS A 121 26.68 15.95 5.43
C HIS A 121 27.22 15.62 4.05
N SER A 122 26.34 15.40 3.09
CA SER A 122 26.73 15.09 1.70
C SER A 122 27.73 16.12 1.19
N GLU A 123 27.65 17.35 1.72
CA GLU A 123 28.61 18.41 1.59
C GLU A 123 30.01 18.05 2.12
N ALA A 124 30.12 17.47 3.33
CA ALA A 124 31.42 17.07 3.90
C ALA A 124 32.07 15.97 3.07
N LEU A 125 31.30 15.00 2.57
CA LEU A 125 31.79 13.97 1.68
C LEU A 125 32.22 14.57 0.33
N PHE A 126 31.42 15.49 -0.21
CA PHE A 126 31.73 16.18 -1.46
C PHE A 126 33.02 16.99 -1.32
N PHE A 127 33.22 17.76 -0.25
CA PHE A 127 34.45 18.51 0.01
C PHE A 127 35.65 17.61 0.28
N ALA A 128 35.47 16.44 0.90
CA ALA A 128 36.54 15.47 1.09
C ALA A 128 37.01 14.89 -0.25
N ILE A 129 36.08 14.52 -1.15
CA ILE A 129 36.41 14.01 -2.50
C ILE A 129 37.05 15.11 -3.34
N ALA A 130 36.47 16.30 -3.42
CA ALA A 130 37.02 17.43 -4.19
C ALA A 130 38.38 17.85 -3.66
N GLY A 131 38.60 17.85 -2.34
CA GLY A 131 39.89 18.15 -1.72
C GLY A 131 40.97 17.14 -2.09
N THR A 132 40.65 15.85 -2.14
CA THR A 132 41.62 14.80 -2.54
C THR A 132 42.01 14.92 -4.02
N GLU A 133 41.06 15.22 -4.90
CA GLU A 133 41.35 15.45 -6.34
C GLU A 133 42.27 16.64 -6.57
N ILE A 134 42.07 17.75 -5.85
CA ILE A 134 42.95 18.94 -5.95
C ILE A 134 44.36 18.59 -5.48
N ILE A 135 44.54 17.91 -4.37
CA ILE A 135 45.83 17.51 -3.83
C ILE A 135 46.57 16.58 -4.81
N MET A 136 45.87 15.59 -5.38
CA MET A 136 46.45 14.69 -6.36
C MET A 136 46.84 15.41 -7.63
N SER A 137 46.05 16.35 -8.12
CA SER A 137 46.36 17.14 -9.31
C SER A 137 47.61 18.04 -9.11
N LEU A 138 47.72 18.67 -7.94
CA LEU A 138 48.89 19.47 -7.57
C LEU A 138 50.13 18.60 -7.41
N GLY A 139 50.02 17.44 -6.81
CA GLY A 139 51.09 16.45 -6.65
C GLY A 139 51.64 15.98 -8.01
N LEU A 140 50.74 15.62 -8.92
CA LEU A 140 51.14 15.23 -10.30
C LEU A 140 51.77 16.38 -11.07
N GLY A 141 51.24 17.60 -10.95
CA GLY A 141 51.81 18.78 -11.57
C GLY A 141 53.24 19.09 -11.08
N TYR A 142 53.46 18.98 -9.78
CA TYR A 142 54.76 19.14 -9.17
C TYR A 142 55.76 18.06 -9.64
N TRP A 143 55.34 16.80 -9.62
CA TRP A 143 56.15 15.66 -10.10
C TRP A 143 56.57 15.80 -11.57
N THR A 144 55.65 16.14 -12.44
CA THR A 144 55.98 16.39 -13.87
C THR A 144 56.92 17.55 -14.07
N SER A 145 56.86 18.58 -13.23
CA SER A 145 57.79 19.71 -13.28
C SER A 145 59.22 19.33 -12.87
N LEU A 146 59.38 18.43 -11.88
CA LEU A 146 60.69 17.91 -11.46
C LEU A 146 61.32 17.06 -12.55
N ILE A 147 60.60 16.13 -13.15
CA ILE A 147 61.10 15.30 -14.24
C ILE A 147 61.53 16.15 -15.45
N ARG A 148 60.83 17.22 -15.75
CA ARG A 148 61.16 18.12 -16.84
C ARG A 148 62.43 18.90 -16.59
N LYS A 149 62.75 19.24 -15.32
CA LYS A 149 63.99 19.92 -14.95
C LYS A 149 65.21 19.01 -15.11
N GLU A 150 65.13 17.73 -14.76
CA GLU A 150 66.22 16.78 -14.90
C GLU A 150 66.64 16.56 -16.37
N LYS A 151 65.70 16.63 -17.33
CA LYS A 151 65.98 16.46 -18.76
C LYS A 151 66.69 17.66 -19.41
N VAL A 152 66.77 18.78 -18.72
CA VAL A 152 67.43 20.00 -19.29
C VAL A 152 68.95 20.05 -18.98
N TYR A 153 69.44 19.16 -18.08
CA TYR A 153 70.83 19.11 -17.64
C TYR A 153 71.64 17.91 -18.22
N LEU A 154 71.06 17.21 -19.22
CA LEU A 154 71.73 16.17 -20.02
C LEU A 154 71.90 16.66 -21.48
#